data_27934c345d0ff7ce686c4a6bd0897a75
#
_entry.id   27934c345d0ff7ce686c4a6bd0897a75
#
_cell.length_a   1.000
_cell.length_b   1.000
_cell.length_c   1.000
_cell.angle_alpha   90.00
_cell.angle_beta   90.00
_cell.angle_gamma   90.00
#
_symmetry.space_group_name_H-M   'P 1'
#
loop_
_entity.id
_entity.type
_entity.pdbx_description
1 polymer ?
#
loop_
_entity_poly.entity_id
_entity_poly.type
_entity_poly.pdbx_seq_one_letter_code
_entity_poly.pdbx_strand_id
1 'polypeptide(L)'
;YEKGLPLTVDNVRAQTRFHPRCGTSFIFLVILISILVTSLVAVLFPELRASRAIWMCVKILLLPVLLGISYEVLKYAGGHDNLFVKISSAPGLWMQRITTKEPTDDIIEVAIAATKECLGLNDGQEEVIYPVELTEDDNNDG
;
A
#
# COMPACT_ATOMS: atom_id res chain seq x y z
N TYR A 1 -16.02 3.79 -4.68
CA TYR A 1 -16.71 2.70 -4.03
C TYR A 1 -16.70 2.85 -2.50
N GLU A 2 -15.54 2.89 -1.85
CA GLU A 2 -15.37 3.00 -0.38
C GLU A 2 -16.08 4.22 0.25
N LYS A 3 -16.40 5.24 -0.53
CA LYS A 3 -17.17 6.42 -0.08
C LYS A 3 -18.69 6.28 -0.27
N GLY A 4 -19.18 5.12 -0.72
CA GLY A 4 -20.59 4.91 -0.99
C GLY A 4 -21.15 5.75 -2.14
N LEU A 5 -20.29 6.22 -3.05
CA LEU A 5 -20.73 7.01 -4.21
C LEU A 5 -20.96 6.07 -5.41
N PRO A 6 -21.95 6.39 -6.29
CA PRO A 6 -22.15 5.66 -7.52
C PRO A 6 -20.88 5.60 -8.37
N LEU A 7 -20.63 4.46 -9.01
CA LEU A 7 -19.48 4.24 -9.89
C LEU A 7 -19.73 4.90 -11.26
N THR A 8 -19.67 6.22 -11.31
CA THR A 8 -19.75 7.03 -12.54
C THR A 8 -18.39 7.66 -12.85
N VAL A 9 -18.13 7.98 -14.11
CA VAL A 9 -16.87 8.61 -14.56
C VAL A 9 -16.60 9.89 -13.78
N ASP A 10 -17.62 10.74 -13.58
CA ASP A 10 -17.49 12.02 -12.88
C ASP A 10 -17.12 11.82 -11.40
N ASN A 11 -17.78 10.86 -10.71
CA ASN A 11 -17.50 10.56 -9.31
C ASN A 11 -16.10 9.98 -9.13
N VAL A 12 -15.67 9.11 -10.03
CA VAL A 12 -14.32 8.53 -10.00
C VAL A 12 -13.27 9.59 -10.29
N ARG A 13 -13.51 10.46 -11.28
CA ARG A 13 -12.60 11.57 -11.61
C ARG A 13 -12.44 12.56 -10.45
N ALA A 14 -13.48 12.81 -9.67
CA ALA A 14 -13.44 13.69 -8.50
C ALA A 14 -12.61 13.09 -7.34
N GLN A 15 -12.25 11.79 -7.38
CA GLN A 15 -11.44 11.17 -6.34
C GLN A 15 -9.96 11.37 -6.60
N THR A 16 -9.20 11.33 -5.51
CA THR A 16 -7.73 11.38 -5.61
C THR A 16 -7.17 10.07 -6.18
N ARG A 17 -6.21 10.20 -7.10
CA ARG A 17 -5.45 9.06 -7.62
C ARG A 17 -4.33 8.59 -6.68
N PHE A 18 -4.09 9.35 -5.62
CA PHE A 18 -3.04 9.04 -4.65
C PHE A 18 -3.58 8.15 -3.54
N HIS A 19 -2.93 7.01 -3.34
CA HIS A 19 -3.36 6.06 -2.33
C HIS A 19 -2.16 5.64 -1.46
N PRO A 20 -2.28 5.67 -0.12
CA PRO A 20 -1.18 5.32 0.78
C PRO A 20 -0.75 3.85 0.68
N ARG A 21 -1.66 2.94 0.33
CA ARG A 21 -1.39 1.50 0.15
C ARG A 21 -0.91 1.13 -1.27
N CYS A 22 -0.47 2.09 -2.06
CA CYS A 22 0.02 1.81 -3.41
C CYS A 22 1.36 1.06 -3.36
N GLY A 23 1.59 0.15 -4.32
CA GLY A 23 2.84 -0.59 -4.43
C GLY A 23 4.11 0.27 -4.52
N THR A 24 4.01 1.47 -5.08
CA THR A 24 5.14 2.43 -5.12
C THR A 24 5.50 2.93 -3.73
N SER A 25 4.50 3.21 -2.88
CA SER A 25 4.72 3.57 -1.47
C SER A 25 5.34 2.41 -0.69
N PHE A 26 4.94 1.18 -0.99
CA PHE A 26 5.52 -0.02 -0.39
C PHE A 26 7.01 -0.17 -0.73
N ILE A 27 7.39 -0.04 -2.00
CA ILE A 27 8.80 -0.13 -2.43
C ILE A 27 9.66 0.92 -1.71
N PHE A 28 9.17 2.16 -1.62
CA PHE A 28 9.88 3.22 -0.92
C PHE A 28 10.07 2.89 0.56
N LEU A 29 9.03 2.38 1.22
CA LEU A 29 9.07 1.97 2.62
C LEU A 29 10.07 0.83 2.84
N VAL A 30 10.09 -0.18 1.95
CA VAL A 30 11.07 -1.27 1.98
C VAL A 30 12.49 -0.75 1.89
N ILE A 31 12.76 0.18 0.98
CA ILE A 31 14.10 0.79 0.83
C ILE A 31 14.50 1.52 2.12
N LEU A 32 13.62 2.34 2.67
CA LEU A 32 13.88 3.10 3.89
C LEU A 32 14.19 2.17 5.08
N ILE A 33 13.34 1.18 5.32
CA ILE A 33 13.52 0.20 6.40
C ILE A 33 14.79 -0.62 6.17
N SER A 34 15.08 -1.01 4.91
CA SER A 34 16.31 -1.72 4.56
C SER A 34 17.56 -0.93 4.92
N ILE A 35 17.59 0.37 4.62
CA ILE A 35 18.72 1.23 4.96
C ILE A 35 18.89 1.28 6.49
N LEU A 36 17.82 1.50 7.24
CA LEU A 36 17.87 1.59 8.69
C LEU A 36 18.33 0.28 9.33
N VAL A 37 17.73 -0.84 8.96
CA VAL A 37 18.05 -2.15 9.54
C VAL A 37 19.44 -2.61 9.13
N THR A 38 19.81 -2.49 7.87
CA THR A 38 21.18 -2.90 7.44
C THR A 38 22.27 -2.02 8.03
N SER A 39 22.00 -0.73 8.24
CA SER A 39 22.90 0.17 8.94
C SER A 39 23.06 -0.23 10.41
N LEU A 40 21.97 -0.55 11.08
CA LEU A 40 21.98 -1.02 12.46
C LEU A 40 22.78 -2.33 12.59
N VAL A 41 22.51 -3.32 11.73
CA VAL A 41 23.25 -4.59 11.71
C VAL A 41 24.75 -4.35 11.44
N ALA A 42 25.08 -3.42 10.55
CA ALA A 42 26.47 -3.08 10.24
C ALA A 42 27.23 -2.43 11.40
N VAL A 43 26.52 -1.71 12.27
CA VAL A 43 27.10 -1.09 13.48
C VAL A 43 27.24 -2.12 14.61
N LEU A 44 26.23 -2.96 14.82
CA LEU A 44 26.22 -3.96 15.90
C LEU A 44 27.16 -5.13 15.61
N PHE A 45 27.32 -5.49 14.33
CA PHE A 45 28.11 -6.66 13.90
C PHE A 45 29.09 -6.28 12.80
N PRO A 46 30.13 -5.48 13.09
CA PRO A 46 31.09 -5.00 12.08
C PRO A 46 31.83 -6.14 11.38
N GLU A 47 31.98 -7.29 12.05
CA GLU A 47 32.66 -8.49 11.52
C GLU A 47 31.95 -9.08 10.30
N LEU A 48 30.61 -8.96 10.23
CA LEU A 48 29.82 -9.44 9.08
C LEU A 48 30.17 -8.68 7.79
N ARG A 49 30.72 -7.46 7.90
CA ARG A 49 31.15 -6.65 6.77
C ARG A 49 32.56 -6.99 6.29
N ALA A 50 33.35 -7.73 7.08
CA ALA A 50 34.73 -8.08 6.73
C ALA A 50 34.80 -8.93 5.45
N SER A 51 33.78 -9.75 5.19
CA SER A 51 33.65 -10.53 3.96
C SER A 51 32.46 -10.05 3.14
N ARG A 52 32.70 -9.69 1.88
CA ARG A 52 31.64 -9.27 0.94
C ARG A 52 30.61 -10.38 0.75
N ALA A 53 31.03 -11.64 0.68
CA ALA A 53 30.14 -12.78 0.51
C ALA A 53 29.21 -12.95 1.71
N ILE A 54 29.76 -12.89 2.92
CA ILE A 54 28.96 -12.97 4.16
C ILE A 54 27.94 -11.84 4.22
N TRP A 55 28.36 -10.62 3.90
CA TRP A 55 27.48 -9.46 3.90
C TRP A 55 26.32 -9.58 2.89
N MET A 56 26.58 -10.15 1.71
CA MET A 56 25.54 -10.44 0.73
C MET A 56 24.55 -11.50 1.25
N CYS A 57 25.04 -12.59 1.85
CA CYS A 57 24.18 -13.60 2.46
C CYS A 57 23.30 -13.02 3.57
N VAL A 58 23.85 -12.16 4.43
CA VAL A 58 23.07 -11.47 5.48
C VAL A 58 21.95 -10.63 4.89
N LYS A 59 22.22 -9.87 3.84
CA LYS A 59 21.19 -9.05 3.16
C LYS A 59 20.07 -9.92 2.56
N ILE A 60 20.43 -11.03 1.92
CA ILE A 60 19.45 -11.95 1.33
C ILE A 60 18.59 -12.59 2.43
N LEU A 61 19.20 -13.00 3.53
CA LEU A 61 18.49 -13.60 4.67
C LEU A 61 17.56 -12.58 5.37
N LEU A 62 17.97 -11.32 5.45
CA LEU A 62 17.16 -10.24 6.01
C LEU A 62 15.98 -9.84 5.10
N LEU A 63 16.04 -10.10 3.81
CA LEU A 63 15.06 -9.62 2.85
C LEU A 63 13.61 -10.02 3.19
N PRO A 64 13.29 -11.28 3.54
CA PRO A 64 11.93 -11.64 3.94
C PRO A 64 11.48 -10.93 5.22
N VAL A 65 12.37 -10.69 6.16
CA VAL A 65 12.08 -9.98 7.40
C VAL A 65 11.78 -8.52 7.10
N LEU A 66 12.58 -7.89 6.25
CA LEU A 66 12.39 -6.50 5.83
C LEU A 66 11.05 -6.30 5.09
N LEU A 67 10.71 -7.24 4.20
CA LEU A 67 9.42 -7.21 3.50
C LEU A 67 8.26 -7.36 4.48
N GLY A 68 8.35 -8.27 5.45
CA GLY A 68 7.34 -8.48 6.48
C GLY A 68 7.13 -7.22 7.34
N ILE A 69 8.19 -6.63 7.85
CA ILE A 69 8.12 -5.38 8.64
C ILE A 69 7.51 -4.25 7.80
N SER A 70 7.95 -4.10 6.55
CA SER A 70 7.44 -3.06 5.66
C SER A 70 5.96 -3.26 5.35
N TYR A 71 5.51 -4.49 5.21
CA TYR A 71 4.11 -4.83 5.01
C TYR A 71 3.26 -4.46 6.23
N GLU A 72 3.70 -4.80 7.44
CA GLU A 72 2.97 -4.45 8.66
C GLU A 72 2.87 -2.93 8.86
N VAL A 73 3.94 -2.19 8.56
CA VAL A 73 3.90 -0.72 8.60
C VAL A 73 2.92 -0.17 7.57
N LEU A 74 2.90 -0.73 6.35
CA LEU A 74 1.96 -0.31 5.30
C LEU A 74 0.50 -0.62 5.68
N LYS A 75 0.25 -1.81 6.23
CA LYS A 75 -1.06 -2.24 6.73
C LYS A 75 -1.55 -1.30 7.83
N TYR A 76 -0.70 -1.01 8.80
CA TYR A 76 -0.99 -0.04 9.87
C TYR A 76 -1.31 1.34 9.31
N ALA A 77 -0.50 1.82 8.36
CA ALA A 77 -0.69 3.11 7.70
C ALA A 77 -2.03 3.21 6.94
N GLY A 78 -2.52 2.10 6.45
CA GLY A 78 -3.80 2.06 5.73
C GLY A 78 -5.04 2.15 6.62
N GLY A 79 -4.92 1.91 7.93
CA GLY A 79 -6.03 1.95 8.88
C GLY A 79 -6.00 3.14 9.86
N HIS A 80 -4.94 3.95 9.84
CA HIS A 80 -4.76 5.03 10.82
C HIS A 80 -4.35 6.34 10.15
N ASP A 81 -4.91 7.45 10.63
CA ASP A 81 -4.60 8.82 10.16
C ASP A 81 -3.71 9.59 11.13
N ASN A 82 -2.66 8.95 11.63
CA ASN A 82 -1.73 9.56 12.56
C ASN A 82 -0.62 10.37 11.86
N LEU A 83 0.02 11.28 12.59
CA LEU A 83 1.16 12.06 12.09
C LEU A 83 2.30 11.14 11.59
N PHE A 84 2.55 10.04 12.27
CA PHE A 84 3.54 9.03 11.87
C PHE A 84 3.22 8.45 10.49
N VAL A 85 1.94 8.10 10.24
CA VAL A 85 1.47 7.60 8.95
C VAL A 85 1.65 8.65 7.85
N LYS A 86 1.30 9.90 8.12
CA LYS A 86 1.46 11.01 7.15
C LYS A 86 2.93 11.20 6.76
N ILE A 87 3.84 11.17 7.73
CA ILE A 87 5.28 11.31 7.48
C ILE A 87 5.82 10.10 6.71
N SER A 88 5.47 8.88 7.12
CA SER A 88 5.93 7.65 6.46
C SER A 88 5.40 7.49 5.04
N SER A 89 4.16 7.93 4.79
CA SER A 89 3.52 7.84 3.47
C SER A 89 3.88 9.00 2.54
N ALA A 90 4.31 10.14 3.08
CA ALA A 90 4.59 11.35 2.30
C ALA A 90 5.55 11.13 1.13
N PRO A 91 6.70 10.43 1.29
CA PRO A 91 7.63 10.20 0.18
C PRO A 91 7.02 9.31 -0.91
N GLY A 92 6.23 8.29 -0.51
CA GLY A 92 5.51 7.42 -1.45
C GLY A 92 4.45 8.19 -2.24
N LEU A 93 3.67 9.02 -1.57
CA LEU A 93 2.67 9.89 -2.21
C LEU A 93 3.32 10.92 -3.15
N TRP A 94 4.49 11.45 -2.76
CA TRP A 94 5.26 12.36 -3.63
C TRP A 94 5.75 11.63 -4.89
N MET A 95 6.24 10.40 -4.76
CA MET A 95 6.65 9.58 -5.89
C MET A 95 5.47 9.28 -6.84
N GLN A 96 4.27 9.08 -6.31
CA GLN A 96 3.06 8.87 -7.11
C GLN A 96 2.74 10.09 -8.00
N ARG A 97 3.10 11.30 -7.61
CA ARG A 97 2.92 12.50 -8.47
C ARG A 97 3.71 12.41 -9.76
N ILE A 98 4.86 11.71 -9.72
CA ILE A 98 5.74 11.53 -10.88
C ILE A 98 5.33 10.29 -11.68
N THR A 99 4.94 9.20 -11.00
CA THR A 99 4.70 7.90 -11.62
C THR A 99 3.26 7.71 -12.11
N THR A 100 2.27 8.38 -11.49
CA THR A 100 0.86 8.24 -11.84
C THR A 100 0.36 9.47 -12.60
N LYS A 101 -0.09 9.26 -13.84
CA LYS A 101 -0.77 10.28 -14.65
C LYS A 101 -2.26 10.28 -14.38
N GLU A 102 -2.91 11.39 -14.73
CA GLU A 102 -4.35 11.48 -14.68
C GLU A 102 -4.97 10.56 -15.74
N PRO A 103 -5.92 9.67 -15.37
CA PRO A 103 -6.51 8.74 -16.32
C PRO A 103 -7.47 9.49 -17.27
N THR A 104 -7.53 9.03 -18.51
CA THR A 104 -8.57 9.45 -19.48
C THR A 104 -9.90 8.77 -19.15
N ASP A 105 -11.00 9.29 -19.71
CA ASP A 105 -12.34 8.74 -19.46
C ASP A 105 -12.44 7.28 -19.85
N ASP A 106 -11.86 6.88 -20.96
CA ASP A 106 -11.82 5.50 -21.43
C ASP A 106 -11.19 4.55 -20.39
N ILE A 107 -10.10 5.01 -19.73
CA ILE A 107 -9.42 4.23 -18.68
C ILE A 107 -10.30 4.14 -17.44
N ILE A 108 -11.01 5.22 -17.09
CA ILE A 108 -11.93 5.24 -15.96
C ILE A 108 -13.11 4.29 -16.20
N GLU A 109 -13.68 4.29 -17.40
CA GLU A 109 -14.77 3.38 -17.77
C GLU A 109 -14.37 1.91 -17.66
N VAL A 110 -13.19 1.56 -18.17
CA VAL A 110 -12.65 0.20 -18.04
C VAL A 110 -12.45 -0.18 -16.57
N ALA A 111 -11.93 0.73 -15.75
CA ALA A 111 -11.75 0.48 -14.32
C ALA A 111 -13.08 0.32 -13.58
N ILE A 112 -14.10 1.09 -13.94
CA ILE A 112 -15.47 0.95 -13.41
C ILE A 112 -16.05 -0.41 -13.78
N ALA A 113 -15.96 -0.80 -15.06
CA ALA A 113 -16.46 -2.08 -15.54
C ALA A 113 -15.77 -3.26 -14.80
N ALA A 114 -14.45 -3.22 -14.68
CA ALA A 114 -13.70 -4.22 -13.93
C ALA A 114 -14.10 -4.29 -12.44
N THR A 115 -14.32 -3.12 -11.83
CA THR A 115 -14.74 -3.05 -10.42
C THR A 115 -16.15 -3.62 -10.23
N LYS A 116 -17.09 -3.27 -11.11
CA LYS A 116 -18.45 -3.81 -11.09
C LYS A 116 -18.45 -5.33 -11.22
N GLU A 117 -17.66 -5.85 -12.17
CA GLU A 117 -17.54 -7.30 -12.37
C GLU A 117 -16.96 -8.02 -11.14
N CYS A 118 -15.89 -7.47 -10.55
CA CYS A 118 -15.29 -8.03 -9.33
C CYS A 118 -16.24 -8.04 -8.14
N LEU A 119 -17.14 -7.06 -8.05
CA LEU A 119 -18.11 -6.93 -6.95
C LEU A 119 -19.44 -7.65 -7.26
N GLY A 120 -19.60 -8.24 -8.45
CA GLY A 120 -20.84 -8.87 -8.89
C GLY A 120 -22.00 -7.90 -9.08
N LEU A 121 -21.69 -6.61 -9.35
CA LEU A 121 -22.70 -5.58 -9.59
C LEU A 121 -23.14 -5.65 -11.06
N ASN A 122 -24.34 -6.15 -11.32
CA ASN A 122 -24.94 -6.16 -12.65
C ASN A 122 -25.32 -4.75 -13.08
N ASP A 123 -25.23 -4.46 -14.39
CA ASP A 123 -25.72 -3.20 -14.98
C ASP A 123 -27.22 -3.03 -14.68
N GLY A 124 -27.53 -2.19 -13.70
CA GLY A 124 -28.89 -1.93 -13.24
C GLY A 124 -29.07 -1.86 -11.72
N GLN A 125 -28.10 -2.33 -10.96
CA GLN A 125 -28.06 -2.13 -9.51
C GLN A 125 -27.17 -0.93 -9.16
N GLU A 126 -27.70 0.26 -9.37
CA GLU A 126 -27.19 1.48 -8.74
C GLU A 126 -27.57 1.54 -7.24
N GLU A 127 -27.53 0.41 -6.56
CA GLU A 127 -27.73 0.44 -5.12
C GLU A 127 -26.47 0.97 -4.45
N VAL A 128 -26.66 2.01 -3.67
CA VAL A 128 -25.69 2.54 -2.72
C VAL A 128 -25.26 1.39 -1.81
N ILE A 129 -24.14 0.78 -2.16
CA ILE A 129 -23.57 -0.26 -1.32
C ILE A 129 -22.93 0.46 -0.13
N TYR A 130 -23.54 0.31 1.01
CA TYR A 130 -23.02 0.76 2.30
C TYR A 130 -21.57 0.29 2.44
N PRO A 131 -20.70 1.10 3.09
CA PRO A 131 -19.37 0.65 3.39
C PRO A 131 -19.47 -0.68 4.10
N VAL A 132 -18.79 -1.69 3.57
CA VAL A 132 -18.58 -2.93 4.28
C VAL A 132 -17.86 -2.54 5.56
N GLU A 133 -18.58 -2.47 6.68
CA GLU A 133 -17.96 -2.55 7.98
C GLU A 133 -17.15 -3.84 7.95
N LEU A 134 -15.85 -3.71 7.95
CA LEU A 134 -14.96 -4.81 8.27
C LEU A 134 -15.31 -5.16 9.72
N THR A 135 -16.30 -6.01 9.88
CA THR A 135 -16.58 -6.60 11.18
C THR A 135 -15.32 -7.32 11.60
N GLU A 136 -14.65 -6.75 12.58
CA GLU A 136 -13.71 -7.42 13.44
C GLU A 136 -14.46 -8.49 14.25
N ASP A 137 -15.00 -9.50 13.58
CA ASP A 137 -15.56 -10.66 14.24
C ASP A 137 -14.93 -11.87 13.59
N ASP A 138 -13.83 -12.33 14.19
CA ASP A 138 -13.51 -13.75 14.33
C ASP A 138 -12.27 -13.91 15.22
N ASN A 139 -12.41 -13.53 16.48
CA ASN A 139 -11.59 -14.08 17.53
C ASN A 139 -12.44 -14.39 18.76
N ASN A 140 -13.30 -15.38 18.60
CA ASN A 140 -13.79 -16.09 19.77
C ASN A 140 -14.21 -17.51 19.40
N ASP A 141 -13.24 -18.43 19.37
CA ASP A 141 -13.53 -19.83 19.62
C ASP A 141 -12.36 -20.49 20.34
N GLY A 142 -12.67 -20.86 21.64
CA GLY A 142 -12.25 -22.02 22.35
C GLY A 142 -10.81 -22.16 22.78
#